data_a23dae595dbd64aa95c0a430eee36c9f
#
_entry.id   a23dae595dbd64aa95c0a430eee36c9f
#
_cell.length_a   1.000
_cell.length_b   1.000
_cell.length_c   1.000
_cell.angle_alpha   90.00
_cell.angle_beta   90.00
_cell.angle_gamma   90.00
#
_symmetry.space_group_name_H-M   'P 1'
#
loop_
_entity.id
_entity.type
_entity.pdbx_description
1 polymer ?
#
loop_
_entity_poly.entity_id
_entity_poly.type
_entity_poly.pdbx_seq_one_letter_code
_entity_poly.pdbx_strand_id
1 'polypeptide(L)'
;MNRERVRHYPRAAALSEALAIPRYLQETYWWAYVHPNAVRLFERQWLVNAILWGNFARLRDSALDAMGKTLKGASLQVACVYGDLTMRLADRREAGATLDVVDVLPVQLHNLRRKLGSRGGVTLLQRNSAALGLADGCYDQVLLFFLLHEQPEAVRRETLAEAMRVTRPGGRIVIVDYHRPHRLHPLRYLFPPVLARLEPYALDLWREDLATWLPRDNPLTIESEKTFYGGLYQQQTLVRA
;
A
#
# COMPACT_ATOMS: atom_id res chain seq x y z
N MET A 1 -22.76 -24.65 -13.12
CA MET A 1 -22.99 -24.72 -11.65
C MET A 1 -21.92 -23.83 -11.00
N ASN A 2 -22.27 -22.57 -10.81
CA ASN A 2 -21.35 -21.54 -10.28
C ASN A 2 -21.36 -21.65 -8.74
N ARG A 3 -20.32 -22.23 -8.14
CA ARG A 3 -20.14 -22.16 -6.69
C ARG A 3 -19.65 -20.76 -6.35
N GLU A 4 -20.54 -19.89 -5.89
CA GLU A 4 -20.18 -18.68 -5.17
C GLU A 4 -19.21 -19.07 -4.05
N ARG A 5 -17.96 -18.64 -4.17
CA ARG A 5 -16.99 -18.74 -3.07
C ARG A 5 -17.41 -17.71 -2.03
N VAL A 6 -18.24 -18.15 -1.08
CA VAL A 6 -18.53 -17.36 0.13
C VAL A 6 -17.21 -17.17 0.87
N ARG A 7 -16.68 -15.96 0.85
CA ARG A 7 -15.52 -15.62 1.66
C ARG A 7 -15.93 -15.70 3.13
N HIS A 8 -15.43 -16.69 3.84
CA HIS A 8 -15.54 -16.75 5.29
C HIS A 8 -14.57 -15.72 5.88
N TYR A 9 -15.06 -14.50 6.13
CA TYR A 9 -14.42 -13.64 7.12
C TYR A 9 -14.68 -14.29 8.49
N PRO A 10 -13.66 -14.44 9.36
CA PRO A 10 -13.91 -14.91 10.71
C PRO A 10 -14.97 -13.99 11.35
N ARG A 11 -16.00 -14.62 11.87
CA ARG A 11 -17.24 -13.99 12.35
C ARG A 11 -16.94 -12.92 13.38
N ALA A 12 -17.67 -11.84 13.33
CA ALA A 12 -17.66 -10.57 14.09
C ALA A 12 -17.51 -10.62 15.64
N ALA A 13 -17.14 -11.74 16.25
CA ALA A 13 -16.92 -11.85 17.68
C ALA A 13 -15.61 -11.23 18.20
N ALA A 14 -14.67 -10.83 17.31
CA ALA A 14 -13.44 -10.13 17.67
C ALA A 14 -13.45 -8.64 17.28
N LEU A 15 -14.60 -8.07 16.91
CA LEU A 15 -14.73 -6.68 16.43
C LEU A 15 -14.97 -5.66 17.53
N SER A 16 -14.80 -6.03 18.79
CA SER A 16 -15.18 -5.18 19.93
C SER A 16 -14.02 -4.44 20.61
N GLU A 17 -12.77 -4.71 20.30
CA GLU A 17 -11.67 -3.80 20.64
C GLU A 17 -11.35 -2.97 19.41
N ALA A 18 -11.58 -1.66 19.48
CA ALA A 18 -11.13 -0.72 18.45
C ALA A 18 -9.64 -1.00 18.22
N LEU A 19 -9.27 -1.34 16.98
CA LEU A 19 -7.90 -1.69 16.65
C LEU A 19 -7.00 -0.53 17.07
N ALA A 20 -6.11 -0.76 18.02
CA ALA A 20 -5.25 0.30 18.54
C ALA A 20 -4.39 0.86 17.41
N ILE A 21 -4.39 2.18 17.26
CA ILE A 21 -3.52 2.85 16.29
C ILE A 21 -2.07 2.59 16.71
N PRO A 22 -1.20 2.07 15.84
CA PRO A 22 0.20 1.81 16.15
C PRO A 22 0.91 3.05 16.70
N ARG A 23 1.76 2.88 17.70
CA ARG A 23 2.48 3.98 18.37
C ARG A 23 3.27 4.85 17.39
N TYR A 24 3.96 4.24 16.43
CA TYR A 24 4.76 4.99 15.45
C TYR A 24 3.91 5.94 14.61
N LEU A 25 2.64 5.59 14.29
CA LEU A 25 1.72 6.50 13.60
C LEU A 25 1.28 7.66 14.50
N GLN A 26 1.05 7.39 15.78
CA GLN A 26 0.65 8.44 16.72
C GLN A 26 1.79 9.40 17.03
N GLU A 27 3.01 8.89 17.17
CA GLU A 27 4.18 9.67 17.57
C GLU A 27 4.80 10.44 16.40
N THR A 28 4.86 9.82 15.21
CA THR A 28 5.56 10.38 14.04
C THR A 28 4.63 11.05 13.05
N TYR A 29 3.45 10.47 12.79
CA TYR A 29 2.59 10.84 11.66
C TYR A 29 1.21 11.37 12.06
N TRP A 30 0.95 11.66 13.36
CA TRP A 30 -0.35 12.17 13.80
C TRP A 30 -0.79 13.40 13.02
N TRP A 31 0.12 14.29 12.69
CA TRP A 31 -0.12 15.54 11.98
C TRP A 31 -0.55 15.33 10.52
N ALA A 32 -0.14 14.23 9.90
CA ALA A 32 -0.45 13.94 8.49
C ALA A 32 -1.70 13.05 8.33
N TYR A 33 -1.88 12.05 9.20
CA TYR A 33 -2.85 10.99 8.97
C TYR A 33 -3.93 10.87 10.04
N VAL A 34 -3.68 11.32 11.26
CA VAL A 34 -4.62 11.16 12.38
C VAL A 34 -5.56 12.34 12.52
N HIS A 35 -5.09 13.55 12.22
CA HIS A 35 -5.89 14.75 12.38
C HIS A 35 -6.86 14.95 11.19
N PRO A 36 -8.20 15.11 11.41
CA PRO A 36 -9.17 15.20 10.30
C PRO A 36 -8.94 16.34 9.31
N ASN A 37 -8.37 17.47 9.77
CA ASN A 37 -8.07 18.60 8.89
C ASN A 37 -6.84 18.32 8.01
N ALA A 38 -5.88 17.54 8.50
CA ALA A 38 -4.73 17.11 7.72
C ALA A 38 -5.18 16.19 6.57
N VAL A 39 -6.04 15.21 6.84
CA VAL A 39 -6.61 14.32 5.81
C VAL A 39 -7.26 15.14 4.69
N ARG A 40 -8.06 16.16 5.02
CA ARG A 40 -8.69 17.04 4.01
C ARG A 40 -7.67 17.84 3.20
N LEU A 41 -6.57 18.27 3.82
CA LEU A 41 -5.51 19.02 3.15
C LEU A 41 -4.73 18.11 2.19
N PHE A 42 -4.30 16.94 2.67
CA PHE A 42 -3.51 15.98 1.89
C PHE A 42 -4.32 15.30 0.78
N GLU A 43 -5.66 15.28 0.86
CA GLU A 43 -6.52 14.82 -0.25
C GLU A 43 -6.44 15.73 -1.50
N ARG A 44 -5.91 16.92 -1.38
CA ARG A 44 -5.73 17.78 -2.55
C ARG A 44 -4.65 17.19 -3.47
N GLN A 45 -5.05 16.72 -4.62
CA GLN A 45 -4.18 16.02 -5.57
C GLN A 45 -2.93 16.83 -5.95
N TRP A 46 -3.05 18.17 -6.03
CA TRP A 46 -1.91 19.03 -6.30
C TRP A 46 -0.85 18.96 -5.18
N LEU A 47 -1.27 18.83 -3.91
CA LEU A 47 -0.36 18.74 -2.78
C LEU A 47 0.38 17.40 -2.77
N VAL A 48 -0.33 16.29 -2.96
CA VAL A 48 0.29 14.96 -3.10
C VAL A 48 1.28 14.95 -4.27
N ASN A 49 0.89 15.55 -5.38
CA ASN A 49 1.78 15.66 -6.54
C ASN A 49 3.01 16.53 -6.24
N ALA A 50 2.85 17.63 -5.50
CA ALA A 50 3.98 18.47 -5.08
C ALA A 50 4.94 17.73 -4.14
N ILE A 51 4.42 16.99 -3.14
CA ILE A 51 5.21 16.16 -2.22
C ILE A 51 6.02 15.11 -2.98
N LEU A 52 5.45 14.51 -4.02
CA LEU A 52 6.10 13.53 -4.88
C LEU A 52 6.84 14.16 -6.09
N TRP A 53 7.19 15.44 -5.99
CA TRP A 53 7.98 16.14 -7.02
C TRP A 53 7.37 16.01 -8.44
N GLY A 54 6.04 16.09 -8.56
CA GLY A 54 5.34 15.97 -9.83
C GLY A 54 5.17 14.53 -10.34
N ASN A 55 5.56 13.52 -9.58
CA ASN A 55 5.59 12.12 -10.05
C ASN A 55 4.35 11.30 -9.68
N PHE A 56 3.40 11.84 -8.90
CA PHE A 56 2.25 11.06 -8.43
C PHE A 56 1.52 10.32 -9.56
N ALA A 57 1.15 11.03 -10.61
CA ALA A 57 0.40 10.43 -11.72
C ALA A 57 1.20 9.29 -12.41
N ARG A 58 2.50 9.50 -12.62
CA ARG A 58 3.38 8.50 -13.24
C ARG A 58 3.52 7.24 -12.39
N LEU A 59 3.69 7.40 -11.07
CA LEU A 59 3.81 6.30 -10.13
C LEU A 59 2.50 5.54 -9.98
N ARG A 60 1.39 6.27 -9.85
CA ARG A 60 0.03 5.72 -9.83
C ARG A 60 -0.25 4.89 -11.08
N ASP A 61 -0.02 5.47 -12.27
CA ASP A 61 -0.34 4.81 -13.53
C ASP A 61 0.55 3.57 -13.74
N SER A 62 1.82 3.63 -13.32
CA SER A 62 2.70 2.47 -13.33
C SER A 62 2.23 1.36 -12.38
N ALA A 63 1.78 1.70 -11.16
CA ALA A 63 1.17 0.74 -10.24
C ALA A 63 -0.08 0.10 -10.83
N LEU A 64 -0.96 0.93 -11.42
CA LEU A 64 -2.17 0.47 -12.08
C LEU A 64 -1.89 -0.47 -13.25
N ASP A 65 -0.83 -0.23 -14.03
CA ASP A 65 -0.45 -1.07 -15.15
C ASP A 65 0.15 -2.40 -14.68
N ALA A 66 0.91 -2.40 -13.58
CA ALA A 66 1.41 -3.62 -12.95
C ALA A 66 0.29 -4.47 -12.34
N MET A 67 -0.75 -3.83 -11.79
CA MET A 67 -1.98 -4.52 -11.33
C MET A 67 -2.83 -5.06 -12.50
N GLY A 68 -2.63 -4.53 -13.71
CA GLY A 68 -3.33 -4.95 -14.92
C GLY A 68 -4.40 -3.95 -15.40
N LYS A 69 -4.66 -3.99 -16.71
CA LYS A 69 -5.70 -3.16 -17.33
C LYS A 69 -7.10 -3.49 -16.79
N THR A 70 -7.32 -4.75 -16.42
CA THR A 70 -8.57 -5.28 -15.85
C THR A 70 -8.22 -6.13 -14.65
N LEU A 71 -8.78 -5.81 -13.50
CA LEU A 71 -8.61 -6.59 -12.26
C LEU A 71 -9.55 -7.79 -12.28
N LYS A 72 -8.99 -8.98 -12.22
CA LYS A 72 -9.70 -10.26 -12.13
C LYS A 72 -9.60 -10.82 -10.72
N GLY A 73 -10.62 -11.59 -10.33
CA GLY A 73 -10.62 -12.26 -9.03
C GLY A 73 -10.58 -11.31 -7.85
N ALA A 74 -9.68 -11.56 -6.91
CA ALA A 74 -9.60 -10.84 -5.64
C ALA A 74 -8.33 -9.99 -5.55
N SER A 75 -8.48 -8.70 -5.36
CA SER A 75 -7.37 -7.76 -5.17
C SER A 75 -7.40 -7.16 -3.76
N LEU A 76 -6.23 -6.94 -3.18
CA LEU A 76 -6.05 -6.24 -1.91
C LEU A 76 -5.19 -4.99 -2.13
N GLN A 77 -5.65 -3.85 -1.64
CA GLN A 77 -4.83 -2.67 -1.44
C GLN A 77 -4.53 -2.54 0.06
N VAL A 78 -3.26 -2.48 0.42
CA VAL A 78 -2.81 -2.31 1.82
C VAL A 78 -2.49 -0.84 2.03
N ALA A 79 -3.19 -0.22 2.95
CA ALA A 79 -3.30 1.20 3.25
C ALA A 79 -4.10 2.03 2.22
N CYS A 80 -4.86 2.99 2.74
CA CYS A 80 -5.51 4.02 1.94
C CYS A 80 -4.47 4.99 1.39
N VAL A 81 -4.68 5.45 0.17
CA VAL A 81 -3.80 6.41 -0.50
C VAL A 81 -4.56 7.69 -0.79
N TYR A 82 -3.91 8.82 -0.60
CA TYR A 82 -4.43 10.09 -1.07
C TYR A 82 -4.50 10.13 -2.61
N GLY A 83 -5.35 10.98 -3.16
CA GLY A 83 -5.56 11.06 -4.61
C GLY A 83 -6.55 10.01 -5.14
N ASP A 84 -6.41 9.60 -6.40
CA ASP A 84 -7.42 8.83 -7.16
C ASP A 84 -7.04 7.36 -7.45
N LEU A 85 -5.95 6.84 -6.88
CA LEU A 85 -5.47 5.48 -7.14
C LEU A 85 -6.57 4.42 -6.90
N THR A 86 -7.17 4.43 -5.70
CA THR A 86 -8.17 3.42 -5.32
C THR A 86 -9.43 3.48 -6.19
N MET A 87 -9.87 4.69 -6.58
CA MET A 87 -11.01 4.84 -7.50
C MET A 87 -10.70 4.24 -8.87
N ARG A 88 -9.49 4.49 -9.40
CA ARG A 88 -9.06 3.90 -10.68
C ARG A 88 -8.90 2.39 -10.61
N LEU A 89 -8.43 1.84 -9.48
CA LEU A 89 -8.45 0.38 -9.25
C LEU A 89 -9.88 -0.16 -9.26
N ALA A 90 -10.79 0.52 -8.55
CA ALA A 90 -12.19 0.12 -8.50
C ALA A 90 -12.83 0.13 -9.89
N ASP A 91 -12.52 1.13 -10.72
CA ASP A 91 -13.04 1.26 -12.08
C ASP A 91 -12.44 0.20 -13.05
N ARG A 92 -11.29 -0.39 -12.75
CA ARG A 92 -10.65 -1.47 -13.53
C ARG A 92 -11.20 -2.88 -13.21
N ARG A 93 -12.07 -3.03 -12.23
CA ARG A 93 -12.58 -4.36 -11.85
C ARG A 93 -13.50 -4.94 -12.92
N GLU A 94 -13.26 -6.21 -13.22
CA GLU A 94 -14.15 -7.04 -14.01
C GLU A 94 -15.42 -7.40 -13.21
N ALA A 95 -16.49 -7.77 -13.89
CA ALA A 95 -17.70 -8.25 -13.24
C ALA A 95 -17.37 -9.49 -12.37
N GLY A 96 -17.78 -9.48 -11.12
CA GLY A 96 -17.46 -10.52 -10.13
C GLY A 96 -16.08 -10.39 -9.45
N ALA A 97 -15.21 -9.52 -9.91
CA ALA A 97 -13.96 -9.22 -9.21
C ALA A 97 -14.20 -8.34 -7.97
N THR A 98 -13.34 -8.49 -6.95
CA THR A 98 -13.44 -7.76 -5.70
C THR A 98 -12.15 -6.99 -5.42
N LEU A 99 -12.31 -5.84 -4.77
CA LEU A 99 -11.21 -5.04 -4.24
C LEU A 99 -11.44 -4.81 -2.75
N ASP A 100 -10.56 -5.37 -1.93
CA ASP A 100 -10.53 -5.06 -0.51
C ASP A 100 -9.45 -4.00 -0.26
N VAL A 101 -9.77 -3.01 0.58
CA VAL A 101 -8.82 -1.98 1.01
C VAL A 101 -8.74 -2.03 2.52
N VAL A 102 -7.55 -2.20 3.05
CA VAL A 102 -7.30 -2.20 4.49
C VAL A 102 -6.60 -0.93 4.92
N ASP A 103 -6.97 -0.41 6.08
CA ASP A 103 -6.23 0.66 6.75
C ASP A 103 -6.44 0.53 8.27
N VAL A 104 -5.46 0.91 9.04
CA VAL A 104 -5.56 0.91 10.50
C VAL A 104 -6.30 2.14 11.02
N LEU A 105 -6.34 3.22 10.24
CA LEU A 105 -6.92 4.50 10.61
C LEU A 105 -8.39 4.63 10.14
N PRO A 106 -9.37 4.68 11.05
CA PRO A 106 -10.79 4.85 10.68
C PRO A 106 -11.06 6.11 9.86
N VAL A 107 -10.32 7.19 10.11
CA VAL A 107 -10.46 8.45 9.39
C VAL A 107 -10.12 8.30 7.91
N GLN A 108 -9.11 7.50 7.56
CA GLN A 108 -8.71 7.22 6.18
C GLN A 108 -9.77 6.37 5.47
N LEU A 109 -10.28 5.34 6.13
CA LEU A 109 -11.38 4.52 5.59
C LEU A 109 -12.66 5.34 5.38
N HIS A 110 -12.99 6.22 6.32
CA HIS A 110 -14.13 7.13 6.19
C HIS A 110 -13.97 8.07 4.99
N ASN A 111 -12.78 8.65 4.84
CA ASN A 111 -12.47 9.53 3.71
C ASN A 111 -12.55 8.76 2.39
N LEU A 112 -11.97 7.58 2.30
CA LEU A 112 -12.02 6.73 1.12
C LEU A 112 -13.45 6.32 0.76
N ARG A 113 -14.29 5.99 1.75
CA ARG A 113 -15.71 5.67 1.53
C ARG A 113 -16.45 6.80 0.81
N ARG A 114 -16.20 8.05 1.24
CA ARG A 114 -16.77 9.24 0.59
C ARG A 114 -16.31 9.38 -0.87
N LYS A 115 -15.02 9.10 -1.15
CA LYS A 115 -14.45 9.17 -2.50
C LYS A 115 -14.98 8.09 -3.43
N LEU A 116 -15.21 6.89 -2.91
CA LEU A 116 -15.75 5.78 -3.68
C LEU A 116 -17.21 6.03 -4.13
N GLY A 117 -17.99 6.79 -3.37
CA GLY A 117 -19.38 7.07 -3.71
C GLY A 117 -20.19 5.77 -3.86
N SER A 118 -20.85 5.62 -5.01
CA SER A 118 -21.67 4.45 -5.35
C SER A 118 -20.91 3.28 -5.97
N ARG A 119 -19.56 3.32 -6.06
CA ARG A 119 -18.76 2.23 -6.61
C ARG A 119 -18.93 0.97 -5.77
N GLY A 120 -19.63 -0.02 -6.31
CA GLY A 120 -19.82 -1.32 -5.65
C GLY A 120 -18.58 -2.21 -5.73
N GLY A 121 -18.59 -3.37 -5.01
CA GLY A 121 -17.52 -4.39 -5.08
C GLY A 121 -16.18 -3.97 -4.48
N VAL A 122 -16.16 -2.90 -3.67
CA VAL A 122 -15.02 -2.48 -2.86
C VAL A 122 -15.38 -2.62 -1.40
N THR A 123 -14.56 -3.38 -0.65
CA THR A 123 -14.74 -3.59 0.80
C THR A 123 -13.66 -2.82 1.55
N LEU A 124 -14.06 -2.03 2.54
CA LEU A 124 -13.14 -1.28 3.41
C LEU A 124 -13.04 -1.99 4.75
N LEU A 125 -11.84 -2.38 5.13
CA LEU A 125 -11.55 -3.17 6.32
C LEU A 125 -10.59 -2.41 7.24
N GLN A 126 -10.98 -2.19 8.48
CA GLN A 126 -10.04 -1.69 9.48
C GLN A 126 -9.15 -2.84 9.92
N ARG A 127 -7.87 -2.82 9.52
CA ARG A 127 -6.87 -3.85 9.81
C ARG A 127 -5.49 -3.23 9.92
N ASN A 128 -4.62 -3.86 10.72
CA ASN A 128 -3.19 -3.56 10.74
C ASN A 128 -2.50 -4.32 9.60
N SER A 129 -1.69 -3.65 8.80
CA SER A 129 -0.93 -4.25 7.70
C SER A 129 0.03 -5.36 8.18
N ALA A 130 0.55 -5.24 9.39
CA ALA A 130 1.43 -6.22 10.04
C ALA A 130 0.69 -7.43 10.63
N ALA A 131 -0.67 -7.38 10.69
CA ALA A 131 -1.52 -8.45 11.19
C ALA A 131 -2.90 -8.35 10.54
N LEU A 132 -2.99 -8.72 9.26
CA LEU A 132 -4.19 -8.54 8.44
C LEU A 132 -5.39 -9.33 8.95
N GLY A 133 -5.16 -10.50 9.57
CA GLY A 133 -6.24 -11.38 10.01
C GLY A 133 -7.12 -11.88 8.86
N LEU A 134 -6.56 -11.98 7.67
CA LEU A 134 -7.18 -12.49 6.45
C LEU A 134 -6.66 -13.91 6.16
N ALA A 135 -7.40 -14.71 5.41
CA ALA A 135 -7.01 -16.08 5.10
C ALA A 135 -5.76 -16.14 4.19
N ASP A 136 -5.00 -17.21 4.30
CA ASP A 136 -3.83 -17.46 3.45
C ASP A 136 -4.26 -17.62 1.99
N GLY A 137 -3.47 -17.04 1.07
CA GLY A 137 -3.65 -17.25 -0.36
C GLY A 137 -5.02 -16.84 -0.90
N CYS A 138 -5.70 -15.88 -0.27
CA CYS A 138 -7.04 -15.45 -0.67
C CYS A 138 -7.07 -14.36 -1.73
N TYR A 139 -5.94 -13.75 -2.08
CA TYR A 139 -5.85 -12.71 -3.10
C TYR A 139 -5.01 -13.13 -4.29
N ASP A 140 -5.49 -12.74 -5.47
CA ASP A 140 -4.77 -12.89 -6.74
C ASP A 140 -3.64 -11.87 -6.86
N GLN A 141 -3.85 -10.69 -6.26
CA GLN A 141 -2.86 -9.62 -6.27
C GLN A 141 -3.02 -8.67 -5.08
N VAL A 142 -1.89 -8.16 -4.63
CA VAL A 142 -1.76 -7.25 -3.49
C VAL A 142 -0.99 -6.01 -3.92
N LEU A 143 -1.46 -4.82 -3.54
CA LEU A 143 -0.79 -3.54 -3.79
C LEU A 143 -0.38 -2.88 -2.48
N LEU A 144 0.90 -2.54 -2.37
CA LEU A 144 1.46 -1.62 -1.37
C LEU A 144 1.96 -0.37 -2.12
N PHE A 145 1.35 0.78 -1.83
CA PHE A 145 1.68 2.02 -2.52
C PHE A 145 2.00 3.11 -1.50
N PHE A 146 3.27 3.47 -1.39
CA PHE A 146 3.78 4.42 -0.41
C PHE A 146 3.35 4.09 1.03
N LEU A 147 3.70 2.88 1.49
CA LEU A 147 3.40 2.38 2.83
C LEU A 147 4.67 2.05 3.63
N LEU A 148 5.64 1.40 2.99
CA LEU A 148 6.77 0.80 3.71
C LEU A 148 7.71 1.85 4.29
N HIS A 149 7.81 3.02 3.66
CA HIS A 149 8.64 4.14 4.13
C HIS A 149 8.14 4.77 5.44
N GLU A 150 6.87 4.58 5.78
CA GLU A 150 6.27 5.07 7.03
C GLU A 150 6.48 4.10 8.21
N GLN A 151 6.96 2.89 7.95
CA GLN A 151 6.99 1.81 8.92
C GLN A 151 8.39 1.59 9.50
N PRO A 152 8.51 1.43 10.85
CA PRO A 152 9.70 0.86 11.45
C PRO A 152 10.03 -0.52 10.84
N GLU A 153 11.31 -0.91 10.85
CA GLU A 153 11.77 -2.13 10.20
C GLU A 153 10.97 -3.39 10.61
N ALA A 154 10.71 -3.58 11.90
CA ALA A 154 9.96 -4.73 12.39
C ALA A 154 8.56 -4.80 11.76
N VAL A 155 7.83 -3.67 11.76
CA VAL A 155 6.47 -3.58 11.18
C VAL A 155 6.52 -3.77 9.66
N ARG A 156 7.55 -3.25 8.98
CA ARG A 156 7.77 -3.43 7.54
C ARG A 156 7.95 -4.90 7.18
N ARG A 157 8.74 -5.65 7.95
CA ARG A 157 8.94 -7.10 7.78
C ARG A 157 7.64 -7.88 7.96
N GLU A 158 6.88 -7.56 9.00
CA GLU A 158 5.57 -8.18 9.26
C GLU A 158 4.57 -7.86 8.14
N THR A 159 4.52 -6.60 7.68
CA THR A 159 3.66 -6.17 6.56
C THR A 159 3.98 -6.93 5.27
N LEU A 160 5.27 -7.10 4.95
CA LEU A 160 5.68 -7.87 3.77
C LEU A 160 5.37 -9.36 3.92
N ALA A 161 5.55 -9.92 5.11
CA ALA A 161 5.19 -11.31 5.40
C ALA A 161 3.67 -11.54 5.27
N GLU A 162 2.85 -10.63 5.79
CA GLU A 162 1.39 -10.70 5.65
C GLU A 162 0.94 -10.54 4.19
N ALA A 163 1.52 -9.57 3.45
CA ALA A 163 1.24 -9.42 2.02
C ALA A 163 1.56 -10.70 1.25
N MET A 164 2.69 -11.35 1.54
CA MET A 164 3.05 -12.63 0.95
C MET A 164 2.07 -13.74 1.35
N ARG A 165 1.74 -13.86 2.64
CA ARG A 165 0.86 -14.90 3.17
C ARG A 165 -0.52 -14.87 2.53
N VAL A 166 -1.12 -13.69 2.40
CA VAL A 166 -2.47 -13.52 1.83
C VAL A 166 -2.51 -13.61 0.30
N THR A 167 -1.37 -13.45 -0.38
CA THR A 167 -1.27 -13.64 -1.83
C THR A 167 -1.25 -15.12 -2.14
N ARG A 168 -2.05 -15.60 -3.09
CA ARG A 168 -2.07 -17.02 -3.51
C ARG A 168 -0.78 -17.41 -4.26
N PRO A 169 -0.42 -18.69 -4.33
CA PRO A 169 0.59 -19.17 -5.29
C PRO A 169 0.26 -18.71 -6.72
N GLY A 170 1.24 -18.23 -7.45
CA GLY A 170 1.09 -17.56 -8.76
C GLY A 170 0.49 -16.16 -8.71
N GLY A 171 0.14 -15.65 -7.53
CA GLY A 171 -0.35 -14.29 -7.33
C GLY A 171 0.78 -13.26 -7.31
N ARG A 172 0.42 -11.98 -7.46
CA ARG A 172 1.37 -10.86 -7.55
C ARG A 172 1.29 -9.93 -6.36
N ILE A 173 2.45 -9.39 -5.99
CA ILE A 173 2.57 -8.28 -5.04
C ILE A 173 3.23 -7.11 -5.78
N VAL A 174 2.53 -5.98 -5.86
CA VAL A 174 3.05 -4.75 -6.46
C VAL A 174 3.41 -3.79 -5.35
N ILE A 175 4.65 -3.33 -5.33
CA ILE A 175 5.17 -2.40 -4.33
C ILE A 175 5.66 -1.15 -5.05
N VAL A 176 5.18 0.03 -4.63
CA VAL A 176 5.68 1.34 -5.07
C VAL A 176 6.07 2.13 -3.85
N ASP A 177 7.33 2.54 -3.77
CA ASP A 177 7.83 3.29 -2.62
C ASP A 177 9.11 4.08 -2.94
N TYR A 178 9.69 4.73 -1.95
CA TYR A 178 10.99 5.38 -2.07
C TYR A 178 12.09 4.39 -2.43
N HIS A 179 13.14 4.91 -3.06
CA HIS A 179 14.35 4.19 -3.39
C HIS A 179 15.53 5.17 -3.38
N ARG A 180 16.74 4.66 -3.40
CA ARG A 180 17.96 5.47 -3.36
C ARG A 180 18.21 6.17 -4.71
N PRO A 181 18.17 7.50 -4.78
CA PRO A 181 18.41 8.21 -6.03
C PRO A 181 19.84 7.99 -6.57
N HIS A 182 20.01 8.09 -7.87
CA HIS A 182 21.31 8.00 -8.53
C HIS A 182 22.31 9.01 -7.98
N ARG A 183 23.61 8.73 -8.11
CA ARG A 183 24.68 9.56 -7.53
C ARG A 183 24.64 11.02 -8.00
N LEU A 184 24.20 11.28 -9.23
CA LEU A 184 24.09 12.64 -9.79
C LEU A 184 22.76 13.34 -9.47
N HIS A 185 21.84 12.68 -8.79
CA HIS A 185 20.56 13.29 -8.45
C HIS A 185 20.71 14.23 -7.24
N PRO A 186 20.32 15.52 -7.34
CA PRO A 186 20.55 16.50 -6.26
C PRO A 186 19.84 16.14 -4.97
N LEU A 187 18.63 15.55 -5.02
CA LEU A 187 17.88 15.14 -3.83
C LEU A 187 18.59 14.05 -3.03
N ARG A 188 19.53 13.32 -3.63
CA ARG A 188 20.35 12.36 -2.89
C ARG A 188 21.11 13.01 -1.72
N TYR A 189 21.45 14.27 -1.84
CA TYR A 189 22.25 15.01 -0.87
C TYR A 189 21.42 16.02 -0.07
N LEU A 190 20.39 16.59 -0.68
CA LEU A 190 19.57 17.63 -0.07
C LEU A 190 18.36 17.08 0.70
N PHE A 191 17.88 15.89 0.35
CA PHE A 191 16.63 15.36 0.89
C PHE A 191 16.79 14.55 2.20
N PRO A 192 17.95 13.92 2.53
CA PRO A 192 18.10 13.15 3.76
C PRO A 192 17.77 13.90 5.05
N PRO A 193 18.15 15.15 5.28
CA PRO A 193 17.76 15.86 6.50
C PRO A 193 16.25 16.14 6.58
N VAL A 194 15.60 16.33 5.43
CA VAL A 194 14.13 16.51 5.36
C VAL A 194 13.43 15.20 5.69
N LEU A 195 13.85 14.10 5.08
CA LEU A 195 13.31 12.77 5.37
C LEU A 195 13.57 12.38 6.82
N ALA A 196 14.77 12.58 7.34
CA ALA A 196 15.08 12.25 8.74
C ALA A 196 14.15 12.95 9.75
N ARG A 197 13.60 14.11 9.39
CA ARG A 197 12.69 14.85 10.27
C ARG A 197 11.21 14.52 10.02
N LEU A 198 10.79 14.34 8.77
CA LEU A 198 9.38 14.17 8.40
C LEU A 198 9.01 12.70 8.17
N GLU A 199 9.95 11.92 7.66
CA GLU A 199 9.78 10.52 7.23
C GLU A 199 10.98 9.69 7.70
N PRO A 200 11.20 9.53 9.02
CA PRO A 200 12.46 8.98 9.55
C PRO A 200 12.76 7.56 9.05
N TYR A 201 11.73 6.75 8.73
CA TYR A 201 11.91 5.39 8.26
C TYR A 201 12.12 5.29 6.73
N ALA A 202 11.91 6.39 5.98
CA ALA A 202 12.09 6.40 4.52
C ALA A 202 13.56 6.20 4.12
N LEU A 203 14.50 6.66 4.95
CA LEU A 203 15.93 6.50 4.68
C LEU A 203 16.42 5.06 4.71
N ASP A 204 15.69 4.16 5.36
CA ASP A 204 16.00 2.74 5.34
C ASP A 204 15.87 2.18 3.92
N LEU A 205 14.83 2.61 3.16
CA LEU A 205 14.62 2.24 1.76
C LEU A 205 15.72 2.80 0.81
N TRP A 206 16.52 3.75 1.29
CA TRP A 206 17.69 4.22 0.56
C TRP A 206 18.97 3.43 0.89
N ARG A 207 19.00 2.76 2.03
CA ARG A 207 20.16 1.99 2.53
C ARG A 207 20.11 0.54 2.11
N GLU A 208 18.91 -0.02 2.15
CA GLU A 208 18.66 -1.45 1.97
C GLU A 208 17.66 -1.68 0.82
N ASP A 209 17.88 -2.75 0.08
CA ASP A 209 16.93 -3.21 -0.93
C ASP A 209 15.69 -3.85 -0.29
N LEU A 210 14.55 -3.80 -0.98
CA LEU A 210 13.30 -4.41 -0.48
C LEU A 210 13.47 -5.90 -0.14
N ALA A 211 14.32 -6.61 -0.88
CA ALA A 211 14.63 -8.01 -0.64
C ALA A 211 15.17 -8.30 0.78
N THR A 212 15.83 -7.32 1.42
CA THR A 212 16.40 -7.44 2.78
C THR A 212 15.31 -7.65 3.83
N TRP A 213 14.10 -7.17 3.59
CA TRP A 213 12.98 -7.27 4.53
C TRP A 213 12.01 -8.40 4.21
N LEU A 214 12.18 -9.10 3.08
CA LEU A 214 11.38 -10.27 2.77
C LEU A 214 11.70 -11.43 3.73
N PRO A 215 10.73 -12.30 4.03
CA PRO A 215 10.98 -13.50 4.82
C PRO A 215 12.11 -14.34 4.23
N ARG A 216 12.92 -14.98 5.07
CA ARG A 216 14.09 -15.78 4.63
C ARG A 216 13.68 -16.96 3.75
N ASP A 217 12.59 -17.64 4.13
CA ASP A 217 11.98 -18.74 3.35
C ASP A 217 11.03 -18.18 2.28
N ASN A 218 11.55 -17.24 1.50
CA ASN A 218 10.76 -16.41 0.61
C ASN A 218 10.45 -17.14 -0.71
N PRO A 219 9.20 -17.51 -0.98
CA PRO A 219 8.79 -18.08 -2.26
C PRO A 219 8.49 -17.00 -3.32
N LEU A 220 8.97 -15.76 -3.14
CA LEU A 220 8.74 -14.65 -4.07
C LEU A 220 9.85 -14.53 -5.08
N THR A 221 9.51 -14.32 -6.35
CA THR A 221 10.43 -13.98 -7.42
C THR A 221 10.14 -12.58 -7.95
N ILE A 222 11.18 -11.82 -8.28
CA ILE A 222 11.02 -10.50 -8.89
C ILE A 222 10.64 -10.69 -10.36
N GLU A 223 9.40 -10.33 -10.74
CA GLU A 223 8.94 -10.34 -12.13
C GLU A 223 9.41 -9.08 -12.88
N SER A 224 9.36 -7.93 -12.21
CA SER A 224 9.82 -6.66 -12.79
C SER A 224 10.25 -5.67 -11.72
N GLU A 225 11.21 -4.83 -12.10
CA GLU A 225 11.67 -3.70 -11.31
C GLU A 225 11.80 -2.47 -12.20
N LYS A 226 11.33 -1.31 -11.71
CA LYS A 226 11.41 -0.03 -12.39
C LYS A 226 11.79 1.05 -11.39
N THR A 227 12.58 2.02 -11.82
CA THR A 227 12.88 3.22 -11.03
C THR A 227 12.38 4.47 -11.74
N PHE A 228 12.06 5.49 -10.96
CA PHE A 228 11.49 6.75 -11.44
C PHE A 228 12.23 7.93 -10.83
N TYR A 229 12.16 9.07 -11.51
CA TYR A 229 12.71 10.35 -11.07
C TYR A 229 14.16 10.21 -10.57
N GLY A 230 15.04 9.74 -11.48
CA GLY A 230 16.45 9.56 -11.18
C GLY A 230 16.73 8.55 -10.07
N GLY A 231 15.86 7.55 -9.90
CA GLY A 231 15.98 6.51 -8.90
C GLY A 231 15.39 6.84 -7.54
N LEU A 232 14.73 8.02 -7.35
CA LEU A 232 14.13 8.38 -6.05
C LEU A 232 12.97 7.46 -5.65
N TYR A 233 12.27 6.90 -6.63
CA TYR A 233 11.16 5.97 -6.44
C TYR A 233 11.41 4.67 -7.17
N GLN A 234 10.85 3.59 -6.63
CA GLN A 234 10.86 2.27 -7.24
C GLN A 234 9.46 1.69 -7.35
N GLN A 235 9.30 0.79 -8.31
CA GLN A 235 8.21 -0.17 -8.36
C GLN A 235 8.80 -1.55 -8.53
N GLN A 236 8.42 -2.48 -7.69
CA GLN A 236 8.72 -3.89 -7.85
C GLN A 236 7.41 -4.69 -7.97
N THR A 237 7.42 -5.67 -8.87
CA THR A 237 6.36 -6.67 -8.99
C THR A 237 6.97 -8.01 -8.62
N LEU A 238 6.43 -8.63 -7.58
CA LEU A 238 6.85 -9.92 -7.07
C LEU A 238 5.77 -10.95 -7.37
N VAL A 239 6.17 -12.17 -7.73
CA VAL A 239 5.27 -13.30 -7.93
C VAL A 239 5.52 -14.35 -6.86
N ARG A 240 4.46 -14.82 -6.22
CA ARG A 240 4.55 -15.90 -5.24
C ARG A 240 4.62 -17.25 -5.97
N ALA A 241 5.67 -18.04 -5.69
CA ALA A 241 5.81 -19.40 -6.19
C ALA A 241 4.74 -20.35 -5.65
#